data_a6a6f956b08c6bf58b18fcda38365476
#
_entry.id   a6a6f956b08c6bf58b18fcda38365476
#
_cell.length_a   1.000
_cell.length_b   1.000
_cell.length_c   1.000
_cell.angle_alpha   90.00
_cell.angle_beta   90.00
_cell.angle_gamma   90.00
#
_symmetry.space_group_name_H-M   'P 1'
#
loop_
_entity.id
_entity.type
_entity.pdbx_description
1 polymer ?
#
loop_
_entity_poly.entity_id
_entity_poly.type
_entity_poly.pdbx_seq_one_letter_code
_entity_poly.pdbx_strand_id
1 'polypeptide(L)'
;MNLSKIHHIAIIVSDYEASKDFYVNKRGFAVIRENYRPEACGLRHLAFCVESVEQTVNELAEVGIECEPIHVDDYTGKKMTFFHDPDGLPLELHE
;
A
#
# COMPACT_ATOMS: atom_id res chain seq x y z
N MET A 1 -14.02 -7.36 -10.14
CA MET A 1 -12.93 -6.76 -9.33
C MET A 1 -11.72 -7.69 -9.36
N ASN A 2 -10.56 -7.15 -9.61
CA ASN A 2 -9.34 -7.95 -9.71
C ASN A 2 -8.24 -7.34 -8.82
N LEU A 3 -7.93 -8.00 -7.71
CA LEU A 3 -6.88 -7.60 -6.76
C LEU A 3 -5.70 -8.56 -6.82
N SER A 4 -5.36 -9.07 -7.99
CA SER A 4 -4.29 -10.05 -8.16
C SER A 4 -2.91 -9.42 -8.35
N LYS A 5 -2.84 -8.10 -8.57
CA LYS A 5 -1.58 -7.41 -8.83
C LYS A 5 -1.22 -6.49 -7.66
N ILE A 6 -0.05 -6.73 -7.07
CA ILE A 6 0.46 -5.91 -5.98
C ILE A 6 1.11 -4.65 -6.56
N HIS A 7 0.78 -3.48 -6.00
CA HIS A 7 1.41 -2.22 -6.33
C HIS A 7 2.68 -2.03 -5.53
N HIS A 8 2.58 -2.13 -4.21
CA HIS A 8 3.72 -2.01 -3.32
C HIS A 8 3.44 -2.66 -1.96
N ILE A 9 4.50 -2.88 -1.21
CA ILE A 9 4.44 -3.33 0.18
C ILE A 9 5.13 -2.27 1.02
N ALA A 10 4.49 -1.82 2.10
CA ALA A 10 5.05 -0.85 3.02
C ALA A 10 5.51 -1.54 4.30
N ILE A 11 6.79 -1.43 4.61
CA ILE A 11 7.40 -2.05 5.78
C ILE A 11 8.06 -0.96 6.62
N ILE A 12 7.85 -1.01 7.94
CA ILE A 12 8.54 -0.14 8.89
C ILE A 12 9.62 -0.98 9.57
N VAL A 13 10.83 -0.47 9.57
CA VAL A 13 12.02 -1.22 10.00
C VAL A 13 12.70 -0.56 11.20
N SER A 14 13.39 -1.37 12.01
CA SER A 14 14.10 -0.87 13.19
C SER A 14 15.47 -0.26 12.87
N ASP A 15 16.12 -0.77 11.82
CA ASP A 15 17.40 -0.27 11.33
C ASP A 15 17.28 -0.01 9.83
N TYR A 16 17.17 1.26 9.46
CA TYR A 16 16.93 1.66 8.08
C TYR A 16 18.03 1.18 7.13
N GLU A 17 19.29 1.45 7.46
CA GLU A 17 20.40 1.12 6.57
C GLU A 17 20.57 -0.39 6.38
N ALA A 18 20.47 -1.16 7.45
CA ALA A 18 20.56 -2.60 7.38
C ALA A 18 19.41 -3.20 6.57
N SER A 19 18.19 -2.71 6.77
CA SER A 19 17.01 -3.21 6.04
C SER A 19 17.04 -2.80 4.58
N LYS A 20 17.44 -1.57 4.28
CA LYS A 20 17.60 -1.11 2.90
C LYS A 20 18.62 -1.96 2.16
N ASP A 21 19.76 -2.25 2.78
CA ASP A 21 20.78 -3.12 2.20
C ASP A 21 20.20 -4.51 1.92
N PHE A 22 19.45 -5.06 2.86
CA PHE A 22 18.82 -6.37 2.69
C PHE A 22 17.83 -6.37 1.53
N TYR A 23 16.85 -5.45 1.52
CA TYR A 23 15.79 -5.46 0.52
C TYR A 23 16.23 -4.98 -0.85
N VAL A 24 17.02 -3.92 -0.92
CA VAL A 24 17.41 -3.31 -2.19
C VAL A 24 18.66 -3.97 -2.75
N ASN A 25 19.75 -3.99 -2.01
CA ASN A 25 21.04 -4.45 -2.54
C ASN A 25 21.13 -5.97 -2.64
N LYS A 26 20.59 -6.68 -1.66
CA LYS A 26 20.69 -8.15 -1.63
C LYS A 26 19.52 -8.86 -2.30
N ARG A 27 18.32 -8.25 -2.31
CA ARG A 27 17.12 -8.86 -2.86
C ARG A 27 16.62 -8.19 -4.14
N GLY A 28 17.16 -7.05 -4.50
CA GLY A 28 16.84 -6.39 -5.77
C GLY A 28 15.51 -5.66 -5.81
N PHE A 29 14.90 -5.36 -4.66
CA PHE A 29 13.68 -4.56 -4.63
C PHE A 29 13.98 -3.09 -4.91
N ALA A 30 13.01 -2.37 -5.43
CA ALA A 30 13.11 -0.95 -5.68
C ALA A 30 12.35 -0.17 -4.60
N VAL A 31 12.89 0.97 -4.19
CA VAL A 31 12.26 1.84 -3.22
C VAL A 31 11.36 2.85 -3.95
N ILE A 32 10.08 2.92 -3.55
CA ILE A 32 9.14 3.91 -4.07
C ILE A 32 9.13 5.14 -3.17
N ARG A 33 9.13 4.95 -1.86
CA ARG A 33 9.10 6.03 -0.86
C ARG A 33 9.80 5.57 0.41
N GLU A 34 10.44 6.51 1.12
CA GLU A 34 11.12 6.23 2.36
C GLU A 34 10.64 7.17 3.47
N ASN A 35 10.26 6.58 4.63
CA ASN A 35 9.97 7.28 5.87
C ASN A 35 10.46 6.42 7.01
N TYR A 36 11.26 7.00 7.90
CA TYR A 36 11.87 6.24 8.98
C TYR A 36 11.04 6.33 10.27
N ARG A 37 10.53 5.18 10.72
CA ARG A 37 9.75 5.06 11.97
C ARG A 37 10.03 3.73 12.66
N PRO A 38 11.21 3.57 13.25
CA PRO A 38 11.66 2.27 13.77
C PRO A 38 10.80 1.74 14.93
N GLU A 39 10.12 2.62 15.66
CA GLU A 39 9.29 2.24 16.81
C GLU A 39 8.02 1.45 16.41
N ALA A 40 7.67 1.48 15.16
CA ALA A 40 6.48 0.80 14.64
C ALA A 40 6.85 -0.23 13.57
N CYS A 41 7.98 -0.92 13.72
CA CYS A 41 8.47 -1.84 12.69
C CYS A 41 7.50 -2.98 12.38
N GLY A 42 7.51 -3.43 11.15
CA GLY A 42 6.64 -4.49 10.62
C GLY A 42 5.96 -4.08 9.33
N LEU A 43 4.99 -4.88 8.90
CA LEU A 43 4.20 -4.56 7.72
C LEU A 43 3.25 -3.40 8.03
N ARG A 44 3.39 -2.32 7.27
CA ARG A 44 2.53 -1.15 7.44
C ARG A 44 1.22 -1.31 6.67
N HIS A 45 1.29 -1.65 5.40
CA HIS A 45 0.13 -1.95 4.60
C HIS A 45 0.52 -2.67 3.31
N LEU A 46 -0.46 -3.29 2.68
CA LEU A 46 -0.34 -3.93 1.39
C LEU A 46 -1.12 -3.09 0.38
N ALA A 47 -0.53 -2.81 -0.78
CA ALA A 47 -1.19 -2.03 -1.82
C ALA A 47 -1.41 -2.88 -3.07
N PHE A 48 -2.65 -2.87 -3.55
CA PHE A 48 -3.04 -3.54 -4.79
C PHE A 48 -3.05 -2.54 -5.94
N CYS A 49 -2.52 -2.94 -7.09
CA CYS A 49 -2.58 -2.16 -8.30
C CYS A 49 -3.91 -2.45 -9.01
N VAL A 50 -4.69 -1.42 -9.29
CA VAL A 50 -5.98 -1.52 -9.98
C VAL A 50 -6.02 -0.56 -11.17
N GLU A 51 -6.84 -0.86 -12.17
CA GLU A 51 -6.99 0.01 -13.34
C GLU A 51 -7.79 1.27 -13.00
N SER A 52 -8.81 1.14 -12.15
CA SER A 52 -9.66 2.25 -11.72
C SER A 52 -9.96 2.11 -10.24
N VAL A 53 -9.45 3.05 -9.44
CA VAL A 53 -9.77 3.12 -8.02
C VAL A 53 -11.25 3.37 -7.82
N GLU A 54 -11.85 4.27 -8.61
CA GLU A 54 -13.27 4.60 -8.48
C GLU A 54 -14.16 3.37 -8.72
N GLN A 55 -13.88 2.61 -9.77
CA GLN A 55 -14.65 1.40 -10.07
C GLN A 55 -14.47 0.35 -8.98
N THR A 56 -13.26 0.15 -8.49
CA THR A 56 -12.97 -0.83 -7.43
C THR A 56 -13.67 -0.46 -6.13
N VAL A 57 -13.67 0.84 -5.78
CA VAL A 57 -14.40 1.33 -4.60
C VAL A 57 -15.88 1.00 -4.69
N ASN A 58 -16.48 1.20 -5.87
CA ASN A 58 -17.90 0.87 -6.10
C ASN A 58 -18.15 -0.63 -5.96
N GLU A 59 -17.28 -1.46 -6.50
CA GLU A 59 -17.40 -2.91 -6.42
C GLU A 59 -17.23 -3.41 -4.97
N LEU A 60 -16.33 -2.82 -4.22
CA LEU A 60 -16.16 -3.13 -2.80
C LEU A 60 -17.40 -2.74 -2.00
N ALA A 61 -17.99 -1.59 -2.31
CA ALA A 61 -19.23 -1.16 -1.66
C ALA A 61 -20.38 -2.14 -1.89
N GLU A 62 -20.43 -2.76 -3.05
CA GLU A 62 -21.46 -3.77 -3.38
C GLU A 62 -21.36 -5.02 -2.49
N VAL A 63 -20.17 -5.32 -1.98
CA VAL A 63 -19.97 -6.45 -1.05
C VAL A 63 -19.83 -6.00 0.41
N GLY A 64 -20.24 -4.75 0.70
CA GLY A 64 -20.31 -4.23 2.06
C GLY A 64 -19.00 -3.69 2.61
N ILE A 65 -18.01 -3.44 1.77
CA ILE A 65 -16.72 -2.87 2.19
C ILE A 65 -16.68 -1.40 1.82
N GLU A 66 -16.54 -0.55 2.84
CA GLU A 66 -16.46 0.90 2.66
C GLU A 66 -15.01 1.34 2.61
N CYS A 67 -14.67 2.16 1.61
CA CYS A 67 -13.34 2.72 1.45
C CYS A 67 -13.30 4.16 1.97
N GLU A 68 -12.10 4.63 2.30
CA GLU A 68 -11.87 6.03 2.61
C GLU A 68 -12.06 6.89 1.36
N PRO A 69 -12.17 8.22 1.49
CA PRO A 69 -12.26 9.10 0.32
C PRO A 69 -11.05 8.93 -0.60
N ILE A 70 -11.31 8.92 -1.91
CA ILE A 70 -10.26 8.82 -2.92
C ILE A 70 -9.45 10.11 -2.95
N HIS A 71 -8.13 9.99 -3.03
CA HIS A 71 -7.25 11.14 -3.21
C HIS A 71 -6.11 10.80 -4.16
N VAL A 72 -5.31 11.80 -4.50
CA VAL A 72 -4.18 11.67 -5.40
C VAL A 72 -2.91 11.51 -4.58
N ASP A 73 -2.13 10.48 -4.91
CA ASP A 73 -0.83 10.26 -4.27
C ASP A 73 0.16 11.33 -4.77
N ASP A 74 0.75 12.06 -3.84
CA ASP A 74 1.70 13.13 -4.15
C ASP A 74 2.95 12.65 -4.89
N TYR A 75 3.32 11.38 -4.70
CA TYR A 75 4.52 10.80 -5.32
C TYR A 75 4.28 10.28 -6.72
N THR A 76 3.13 9.66 -6.96
CA THR A 76 2.82 9.04 -8.26
C THR A 76 1.93 9.90 -9.14
N GLY A 77 1.18 10.85 -8.55
CA GLY A 77 0.17 11.64 -9.24
C GLY A 77 -1.07 10.84 -9.61
N LYS A 78 -1.21 9.63 -9.11
CA LYS A 78 -2.31 8.73 -9.43
C LYS A 78 -3.30 8.60 -8.28
N LYS A 79 -4.50 8.16 -8.58
CA LYS A 79 -5.55 7.99 -7.56
C LYS A 79 -5.24 6.79 -6.66
N MET A 80 -5.59 6.95 -5.40
CA MET A 80 -5.44 5.91 -4.40
C MET A 80 -6.45 6.09 -3.29
N THR A 81 -6.71 5.02 -2.54
CA THR A 81 -7.50 5.06 -1.32
C THR A 81 -7.17 3.86 -0.45
N PHE A 82 -7.75 3.82 0.74
CA PHE A 82 -7.59 2.73 1.69
C PHE A 82 -8.93 2.12 2.05
N PHE A 83 -8.90 0.84 2.35
CA PHE A 83 -9.94 0.14 3.10
C PHE A 83 -9.24 -0.72 4.15
N HIS A 84 -10.00 -1.39 5.00
CA HIS A 84 -9.43 -2.10 6.15
C HIS A 84 -9.97 -3.51 6.21
N ASP A 85 -9.13 -4.45 6.66
CA ASP A 85 -9.60 -5.79 6.97
C ASP A 85 -10.36 -5.80 8.31
N PRO A 86 -10.94 -6.94 8.73
CA PRO A 86 -11.70 -6.99 10.00
C PRO A 86 -10.89 -6.62 11.24
N ASP A 87 -9.58 -6.76 11.20
CA ASP A 87 -8.71 -6.38 12.32
C ASP A 87 -8.19 -4.96 12.23
N GLY A 88 -8.62 -4.21 11.21
CA GLY A 88 -8.19 -2.82 11.01
C GLY A 88 -6.88 -2.67 10.25
N LEU A 89 -6.35 -3.74 9.64
CA LEU A 89 -5.16 -3.62 8.82
C LEU A 89 -5.45 -2.80 7.57
N PRO A 90 -4.70 -1.71 7.31
CA PRO A 90 -4.91 -0.93 6.09
C PRO A 90 -4.55 -1.71 4.83
N LEU A 91 -5.43 -1.64 3.85
CA LEU A 91 -5.22 -2.19 2.52
C LEU A 91 -5.39 -1.05 1.52
N GLU A 92 -4.46 -0.87 0.62
CA GLU A 92 -4.46 0.26 -0.31
C GLU A 92 -4.86 -0.18 -1.71
N LEU A 93 -5.66 0.66 -2.39
CA LEU A 93 -5.90 0.58 -3.82
C LEU A 93 -5.12 1.71 -4.49
N HIS A 94 -4.36 1.40 -5.53
CA HIS A 94 -3.52 2.39 -6.20
C HIS A 94 -3.53 2.17 -7.71
N GLU A 95 -3.76 3.23 -8.48
CA GLU A 95 -3.58 3.22 -9.94
C GLU A 95 -2.10 3.41 -10.29
#